data_8ff389a0be524410252652ad5e17eecb
#
_entry.id   8ff389a0be524410252652ad5e17eecb
#
_cell.length_a   1.000
_cell.length_b   1.000
_cell.length_c   1.000
_cell.angle_alpha   90.00
_cell.angle_beta   90.00
_cell.angle_gamma   90.00
#
_symmetry.space_group_name_H-M   'P 1'
#
loop_
_entity.id
_entity.type
_entity.pdbx_description
1 polymer ?
#
loop_
_entity_poly.entity_id
_entity_poly.type
_entity_poly.pdbx_seq_one_letter_code
_entity_poly.pdbx_strand_id
1 'polypeptide(L)'
;MRTWQLNGYSIKELNIEDRPVPKINNKNDVLIKMQSASLNFRDLIMIDGGYGPTGGNIPFVPISDGAGVVTEIGDSVSKFSKGDIVTIPFFKDWDSGDIKQNTYLSALGGLENGVMQEYIVYSENKIVKSPNKWSCNEASTLPCAALTAWRTIVTEGKVNNKSIVLVQGLGGVSIFAIQIAKLFNAQVIATTSSDERVNLAKKFGADYVINYNKDKEWWKKVQDITDRKGVDIVVEVGGGGTLEQSIK
;
A
#
# COMPACT_ATOMS: atom_id res chain seq x y z
N MET A 1 -10.10 -2.68 24.77
CA MET A 1 -9.25 -3.08 23.64
C MET A 1 -7.95 -2.30 23.65
N ARG A 2 -6.88 -2.92 23.26
CA ARG A 2 -5.60 -2.22 23.12
C ARG A 2 -5.58 -1.42 21.82
N THR A 3 -5.07 -0.20 21.90
CA THR A 3 -4.95 0.74 20.79
C THR A 3 -3.59 1.40 20.87
N TRP A 4 -2.83 1.37 19.79
CA TRP A 4 -1.64 2.19 19.67
C TRP A 4 -2.04 3.61 19.31
N GLN A 5 -1.52 4.60 20.04
CA GLN A 5 -1.80 6.01 19.82
C GLN A 5 -0.49 6.79 19.75
N LEU A 6 -0.40 7.65 18.76
CA LEU A 6 0.71 8.61 18.62
C LEU A 6 0.30 9.92 19.31
N ASN A 7 1.01 10.30 20.36
CA ASN A 7 0.72 11.49 21.18
C ASN A 7 1.62 12.68 20.85
N GLY A 8 2.68 12.48 20.06
CA GLY A 8 3.60 13.49 19.55
C GLY A 8 4.34 12.94 18.33
N TYR A 9 4.87 13.81 17.50
CA TYR A 9 5.56 13.42 16.25
C TYR A 9 6.94 12.80 16.51
N SER A 10 6.95 11.60 17.05
CA SER A 10 8.12 10.75 17.26
C SER A 10 7.71 9.33 17.56
N ILE A 11 8.48 8.34 17.13
CA ILE A 11 8.25 6.94 17.50
C ILE A 11 8.27 6.72 19.02
N LYS A 12 8.93 7.59 19.79
CA LYS A 12 8.97 7.54 21.26
C LYS A 12 7.64 7.95 21.91
N GLU A 13 6.82 8.66 21.18
CA GLU A 13 5.49 9.13 21.61
C GLU A 13 4.37 8.15 21.20
N LEU A 14 4.73 6.98 20.67
CA LEU A 14 3.80 5.90 20.33
C LEU A 14 3.54 5.05 21.57
N ASN A 15 2.32 5.07 22.07
CA ASN A 15 1.94 4.41 23.32
C ASN A 15 0.77 3.45 23.11
N ILE A 16 0.66 2.43 23.97
CA ILE A 16 -0.51 1.56 24.04
C ILE A 16 -1.49 2.13 25.05
N GLU A 17 -2.73 2.25 24.66
CA GLU A 17 -3.83 2.69 25.51
C GLU A 17 -4.94 1.65 25.54
N ASP A 18 -5.57 1.50 26.69
CA ASP A 18 -6.79 0.71 26.82
C ASP A 18 -8.02 1.58 26.56
N ARG A 19 -8.82 1.15 25.59
CA ARG A 19 -10.08 1.82 25.19
C ARG A 19 -11.26 0.85 25.23
N PRO A 20 -12.48 1.32 25.40
CA PRO A 20 -13.64 0.45 25.21
C PRO A 20 -13.69 -0.09 23.78
N VAL A 21 -14.19 -1.30 23.61
CA VAL A 21 -14.48 -1.84 22.27
C VAL A 21 -15.58 -0.98 21.65
N PRO A 22 -15.38 -0.49 20.40
CA PRO A 22 -16.41 0.32 19.74
C PRO A 22 -17.69 -0.51 19.50
N LYS A 23 -18.84 0.16 19.57
CA LYS A 23 -20.14 -0.47 19.34
C LYS A 23 -20.68 -0.10 17.97
N ILE A 24 -21.49 -0.98 17.40
CA ILE A 24 -22.29 -0.69 16.21
C ILE A 24 -23.33 0.36 16.60
N ASN A 25 -23.31 1.50 15.93
CA ASN A 25 -24.24 2.61 16.18
C ASN A 25 -25.22 2.80 15.01
N ASN A 26 -24.87 2.34 13.81
CA ASN A 26 -25.73 2.43 12.63
C ASN A 26 -26.06 1.04 12.10
N LYS A 27 -27.21 0.91 11.47
CA LYS A 27 -27.70 -0.37 10.94
C LYS A 27 -26.80 -0.98 9.86
N ASN A 28 -25.99 -0.16 9.18
CA ASN A 28 -25.05 -0.59 8.12
C ASN A 28 -23.62 -0.75 8.62
N ASP A 29 -23.37 -0.63 9.93
CA ASP A 29 -22.03 -0.76 10.48
C ASP A 29 -21.63 -2.22 10.67
N VAL A 30 -20.33 -2.44 10.56
CA VAL A 30 -19.67 -3.73 10.74
C VAL A 30 -18.59 -3.56 11.79
N LEU A 31 -18.59 -4.38 12.84
CA LEU A 31 -17.50 -4.47 13.81
C LEU A 31 -16.48 -5.49 13.34
N ILE A 32 -15.24 -5.05 13.24
CA ILE A 32 -14.12 -5.83 12.71
C ILE A 32 -13.09 -6.01 13.81
N LYS A 33 -12.71 -7.24 14.11
CA LYS A 33 -11.55 -7.57 14.93
C LYS A 33 -10.31 -7.60 14.04
N MET A 34 -9.42 -6.63 14.22
CA MET A 34 -8.19 -6.56 13.46
C MET A 34 -7.26 -7.73 13.80
N GLN A 35 -6.69 -8.35 12.78
CA GLN A 35 -5.81 -9.51 12.91
C GLN A 35 -4.40 -9.22 12.39
N SER A 36 -4.27 -8.32 11.43
CA SER A 36 -3.00 -7.97 10.81
C SER A 36 -2.98 -6.52 10.35
N ALA A 37 -1.81 -5.90 10.44
CA ALA A 37 -1.50 -4.61 9.85
C ALA A 37 -0.22 -4.73 9.01
N SER A 38 -0.16 -4.00 7.90
CA SER A 38 1.01 -3.95 7.03
C SER A 38 1.67 -2.58 7.10
N LEU A 39 2.98 -2.55 7.36
CA LEU A 39 3.74 -1.32 7.50
C LEU A 39 4.17 -0.80 6.12
N ASN A 40 4.03 0.50 5.93
CA ASN A 40 4.45 1.22 4.75
C ASN A 40 5.46 2.32 5.12
N PHE A 41 6.33 2.71 4.18
CA PHE A 41 7.29 3.80 4.41
C PHE A 41 6.59 5.11 4.83
N ARG A 42 5.38 5.36 4.31
CA ARG A 42 4.58 6.53 4.69
C ARG A 42 4.25 6.59 6.19
N ASP A 43 4.14 5.44 6.85
CA ASP A 43 3.79 5.41 8.28
C ASP A 43 4.91 6.03 9.13
N LEU A 44 6.18 5.83 8.74
CA LEU A 44 7.32 6.50 9.39
C LEU A 44 7.25 8.01 9.16
N ILE A 45 6.95 8.45 7.94
CA ILE A 45 6.81 9.88 7.63
C ILE A 45 5.66 10.50 8.44
N MET A 46 4.55 9.78 8.60
CA MET A 46 3.40 10.22 9.40
C MET A 46 3.80 10.38 10.88
N ILE A 47 4.50 9.38 11.44
CA ILE A 47 4.95 9.38 12.83
C ILE A 47 5.91 10.55 13.11
N ASP A 48 6.76 10.88 12.14
CA ASP A 48 7.71 12.00 12.26
C ASP A 48 7.12 13.37 11.86
N GLY A 49 5.81 13.45 11.54
CA GLY A 49 5.13 14.70 11.16
C GLY A 49 5.51 15.23 9.77
N GLY A 50 6.14 14.41 8.93
CA GLY A 50 6.68 14.82 7.63
C GLY A 50 5.64 15.17 6.55
N TYR A 51 4.37 14.86 6.77
CA TYR A 51 3.28 15.26 5.87
C TYR A 51 2.70 16.65 6.19
N GLY A 52 3.22 17.34 7.22
CA GLY A 52 2.74 18.66 7.61
C GLY A 52 1.23 18.68 7.89
N PRO A 53 0.49 19.69 7.41
CA PRO A 53 -0.95 19.83 7.70
C PRO A 53 -1.83 18.66 7.23
N THR A 54 -1.35 17.85 6.28
CA THR A 54 -2.07 16.66 5.78
C THR A 54 -1.72 15.40 6.54
N GLY A 55 -0.77 15.47 7.49
CA GLY A 55 -0.31 14.35 8.30
C GLY A 55 -1.22 13.95 9.46
N GLY A 56 -2.29 14.70 9.69
CA GLY A 56 -3.20 14.48 10.82
C GLY A 56 -2.82 15.30 12.05
N ASN A 57 -3.75 15.37 12.95
CA ASN A 57 -3.57 16.03 14.24
C ASN A 57 -3.37 14.99 15.33
N ILE A 58 -2.30 15.13 16.10
CA ILE A 58 -2.10 14.30 17.29
C ILE A 58 -3.17 14.65 18.36
N PRO A 59 -3.66 13.65 19.11
CA PRO A 59 -3.33 12.24 19.02
C PRO A 59 -4.11 11.50 17.92
N PHE A 60 -3.48 10.51 17.26
CA PHE A 60 -4.15 9.63 16.29
C PHE A 60 -3.65 8.18 16.38
N VAL A 61 -4.46 7.25 15.86
CA VAL A 61 -4.06 5.83 15.68
C VAL A 61 -3.32 5.69 14.36
N PRO A 62 -2.06 5.26 14.35
CA PRO A 62 -1.27 5.15 13.12
C PRO A 62 -1.63 3.91 12.30
N ILE A 63 -0.91 3.75 11.16
CA ILE A 63 -0.95 2.64 10.20
C ILE A 63 -2.23 2.65 9.35
N SER A 64 -2.05 2.71 8.03
CA SER A 64 -3.16 2.74 7.08
C SER A 64 -3.70 1.37 6.68
N ASP A 65 -2.84 0.36 6.65
CA ASP A 65 -3.12 -0.91 6.01
C ASP A 65 -3.41 -2.02 7.01
N GLY A 66 -4.59 -2.61 6.91
CA GLY A 66 -4.98 -3.69 7.80
C GLY A 66 -6.06 -4.60 7.23
N ALA A 67 -6.13 -5.78 7.83
CA ALA A 67 -7.18 -6.76 7.59
C ALA A 67 -7.64 -7.38 8.92
N GLY A 68 -8.89 -7.75 8.95
CA GLY A 68 -9.50 -8.33 10.14
C GLY A 68 -10.70 -9.20 9.80
N VAL A 69 -11.33 -9.72 10.84
CA VAL A 69 -12.47 -10.61 10.74
C VAL A 69 -13.72 -9.87 11.24
N VAL A 70 -14.80 -9.94 10.50
CA VAL A 70 -16.12 -9.43 10.90
C VAL A 70 -16.61 -10.20 12.13
N THR A 71 -16.86 -9.51 13.24
CA THR A 71 -17.36 -10.11 14.49
C THR A 71 -18.82 -9.82 14.75
N GLU A 72 -19.28 -8.61 14.37
CA GLU A 72 -20.68 -8.20 14.51
C GLU A 72 -21.10 -7.39 13.29
N ILE A 73 -22.38 -7.42 12.97
CA ILE A 73 -22.99 -6.68 11.87
C ILE A 73 -24.29 -6.01 12.33
N GLY A 74 -24.54 -4.82 11.81
CA GLY A 74 -25.82 -4.13 11.99
C GLY A 74 -26.95 -4.74 11.18
N ASP A 75 -28.20 -4.46 11.56
CA ASP A 75 -29.40 -5.12 11.02
C ASP A 75 -29.63 -4.92 9.51
N SER A 76 -29.03 -3.91 8.89
CA SER A 76 -29.17 -3.61 7.47
C SER A 76 -27.95 -4.02 6.63
N VAL A 77 -26.93 -4.62 7.25
CA VAL A 77 -25.75 -5.13 6.53
C VAL A 77 -26.14 -6.32 5.66
N SER A 78 -25.82 -6.23 4.39
CA SER A 78 -26.16 -7.26 3.39
C SER A 78 -24.94 -7.84 2.65
N LYS A 79 -23.80 -7.13 2.64
CA LYS A 79 -22.62 -7.51 1.88
C LYS A 79 -21.67 -8.44 2.64
N PHE A 80 -21.78 -8.49 3.95
CA PHE A 80 -20.85 -9.22 4.82
C PHE A 80 -21.58 -10.07 5.84
N SER A 81 -20.89 -11.13 6.27
CA SER A 81 -21.33 -12.02 7.34
C SER A 81 -20.25 -12.13 8.41
N LYS A 82 -20.64 -12.50 9.64
CA LYS A 82 -19.67 -12.81 10.72
C LYS A 82 -18.71 -13.89 10.23
N GLY A 83 -17.42 -13.70 10.47
CA GLY A 83 -16.36 -14.58 10.01
C GLY A 83 -15.74 -14.18 8.66
N ASP A 84 -16.33 -13.26 7.91
CA ASP A 84 -15.71 -12.76 6.68
C ASP A 84 -14.39 -12.05 6.98
N ILE A 85 -13.37 -12.30 6.16
CA ILE A 85 -12.11 -11.55 6.18
C ILE A 85 -12.28 -10.31 5.31
N VAL A 86 -11.93 -9.14 5.86
CA VAL A 86 -12.07 -7.85 5.21
C VAL A 86 -10.80 -7.03 5.30
N THR A 87 -10.55 -6.20 4.30
CA THR A 87 -9.51 -5.16 4.30
C THR A 87 -10.15 -3.79 4.43
N ILE A 88 -9.40 -2.86 5.04
CA ILE A 88 -9.79 -1.47 5.15
C ILE A 88 -9.11 -0.69 4.02
N PRO A 89 -9.85 0.02 3.14
CA PRO A 89 -9.26 0.85 2.10
C PRO A 89 -8.38 1.95 2.67
N PHE A 90 -7.31 2.30 1.94
CA PHE A 90 -6.40 3.38 2.32
C PHE A 90 -7.12 4.73 2.49
N PHE A 91 -7.99 5.08 1.54
CA PHE A 91 -8.88 6.23 1.62
C PHE A 91 -10.29 5.76 1.92
N LYS A 92 -10.79 6.06 3.11
CA LYS A 92 -12.12 5.68 3.57
C LYS A 92 -13.24 6.20 2.65
N ASP A 93 -13.05 7.37 2.03
CA ASP A 93 -14.07 8.06 1.24
C ASP A 93 -13.77 8.09 -0.27
N TRP A 94 -12.98 7.14 -0.76
CA TRP A 94 -12.74 6.95 -2.20
C TRP A 94 -13.32 5.63 -2.68
N ASP A 95 -14.51 5.70 -3.28
CA ASP A 95 -15.19 4.52 -3.77
C ASP A 95 -14.84 4.21 -5.25
N SER A 96 -14.68 5.25 -6.09
CA SER A 96 -14.37 5.10 -7.52
C SER A 96 -14.06 6.43 -8.20
N GLY A 97 -13.53 6.36 -9.43
CA GLY A 97 -13.27 7.51 -10.29
C GLY A 97 -12.07 8.34 -9.86
N ASP A 98 -12.07 9.62 -10.24
CA ASP A 98 -10.99 10.54 -9.94
C ASP A 98 -10.95 10.93 -8.46
N ILE A 99 -9.72 11.12 -7.95
CA ILE A 99 -9.50 11.59 -6.58
C ILE A 99 -9.99 13.03 -6.46
N LYS A 100 -10.89 13.27 -5.49
CA LYS A 100 -11.37 14.60 -5.13
C LYS A 100 -10.52 15.17 -4.00
N GLN A 101 -10.51 16.50 -3.86
CA GLN A 101 -9.70 17.17 -2.84
C GLN A 101 -9.97 16.65 -1.41
N ASN A 102 -11.21 16.40 -1.06
CA ASN A 102 -11.60 15.86 0.26
C ASN A 102 -11.26 14.38 0.44
N THR A 103 -10.97 13.63 -0.62
CA THR A 103 -10.55 12.22 -0.53
C THR A 103 -9.25 12.09 0.27
N TYR A 104 -8.31 13.01 0.07
CA TYR A 104 -7.04 13.00 0.82
C TYR A 104 -7.23 13.12 2.34
N LEU A 105 -8.30 13.79 2.77
CA LEU A 105 -8.63 13.96 4.18
C LEU A 105 -9.13 12.67 4.83
N SER A 106 -9.49 11.67 4.05
CA SER A 106 -9.97 10.36 4.52
C SER A 106 -8.89 9.27 4.59
N ALA A 107 -7.61 9.67 4.43
CA ALA A 107 -6.48 8.74 4.53
C ALA A 107 -6.30 8.22 5.96
N LEU A 108 -6.25 6.91 6.11
CA LEU A 108 -6.08 6.24 7.39
C LEU A 108 -4.64 6.38 7.91
N GLY A 109 -4.50 6.31 9.24
CA GLY A 109 -3.22 6.41 9.92
C GLY A 109 -2.62 7.80 9.87
N GLY A 110 -3.48 8.82 9.93
CA GLY A 110 -3.11 10.23 9.90
C GLY A 110 -4.32 11.08 10.26
N LEU A 111 -4.94 11.77 9.27
CA LEU A 111 -6.15 12.57 9.50
C LEU A 111 -7.33 11.74 10.00
N GLU A 112 -7.45 10.52 9.52
CA GLU A 112 -8.35 9.50 10.08
C GLU A 112 -7.55 8.49 10.90
N ASN A 113 -8.17 7.99 11.97
CA ASN A 113 -7.56 6.94 12.77
C ASN A 113 -7.27 5.71 11.93
N GLY A 114 -6.08 5.15 12.08
CA GLY A 114 -5.61 3.97 11.39
C GLY A 114 -6.00 2.66 12.05
N VAL A 115 -5.34 1.61 11.61
CA VAL A 115 -5.70 0.22 11.92
C VAL A 115 -4.93 -0.39 13.09
N MET A 116 -4.04 0.37 13.75
CA MET A 116 -3.21 -0.16 14.85
C MET A 116 -3.99 -0.24 16.16
N GLN A 117 -5.12 -0.93 16.14
CA GLN A 117 -6.05 -1.16 17.24
C GLN A 117 -6.76 -2.50 17.09
N GLU A 118 -7.25 -3.09 18.19
CA GLU A 118 -7.81 -4.44 18.16
C GLU A 118 -9.18 -4.51 17.47
N TYR A 119 -9.99 -3.45 17.50
CA TYR A 119 -11.31 -3.42 16.87
C TYR A 119 -11.58 -2.08 16.20
N ILE A 120 -12.29 -2.15 15.08
CA ILE A 120 -12.72 -0.99 14.27
C ILE A 120 -14.18 -1.18 13.88
N VAL A 121 -14.95 -0.10 13.82
CA VAL A 121 -16.29 -0.07 13.23
C VAL A 121 -16.27 0.76 11.97
N TYR A 122 -16.74 0.17 10.87
CA TYR A 122 -16.93 0.85 9.60
C TYR A 122 -18.28 0.48 8.98
N SER A 123 -18.86 1.39 8.19
CA SER A 123 -19.98 1.04 7.32
C SER A 123 -19.56 -0.04 6.29
N GLU A 124 -20.49 -0.96 5.98
CA GLU A 124 -20.27 -2.00 4.97
C GLU A 124 -19.83 -1.46 3.60
N ASN A 125 -20.11 -0.19 3.29
CA ASN A 125 -19.69 0.45 2.06
C ASN A 125 -18.23 0.96 2.08
N LYS A 126 -17.57 0.92 3.24
CA LYS A 126 -16.21 1.44 3.47
C LYS A 126 -15.20 0.33 3.78
N ILE A 127 -15.55 -0.91 3.50
CA ILE A 127 -14.67 -2.07 3.66
C ILE A 127 -14.76 -2.95 2.42
N VAL A 128 -13.73 -3.76 2.20
CA VAL A 128 -13.62 -4.61 1.03
C VAL A 128 -13.45 -6.07 1.48
N LYS A 129 -14.21 -6.98 0.88
CA LYS A 129 -14.03 -8.41 1.13
C LYS A 129 -12.67 -8.85 0.59
N SER A 130 -11.90 -9.51 1.43
CA SER A 130 -10.60 -10.03 1.03
C SER A 130 -10.76 -11.14 -0.01
N PRO A 131 -9.75 -11.35 -0.88
CA PRO A 131 -9.77 -12.45 -1.84
C PRO A 131 -9.98 -13.79 -1.13
N ASN A 132 -10.72 -14.69 -1.77
CA ASN A 132 -10.97 -16.02 -1.21
C ASN A 132 -9.67 -16.76 -0.90
N LYS A 133 -9.62 -17.43 0.24
CA LYS A 133 -8.46 -18.22 0.74
C LYS A 133 -7.24 -17.38 1.18
N TRP A 134 -7.31 -16.07 1.14
CA TRP A 134 -6.25 -15.23 1.66
C TRP A 134 -6.37 -15.09 3.18
N SER A 135 -5.24 -15.15 3.86
CA SER A 135 -5.14 -14.81 5.28
C SER A 135 -5.23 -13.29 5.49
N CYS A 136 -5.53 -12.87 6.72
CA CYS A 136 -5.44 -11.45 7.06
C CYS A 136 -4.04 -10.88 6.84
N ASN A 137 -2.97 -11.69 7.02
CA ASN A 137 -1.60 -11.25 6.78
C ASN A 137 -1.37 -10.87 5.31
N GLU A 138 -1.85 -11.69 4.38
CA GLU A 138 -1.74 -11.39 2.94
C GLU A 138 -2.65 -10.23 2.57
N ALA A 139 -3.91 -10.26 2.99
CA ALA A 139 -4.91 -9.26 2.66
C ALA A 139 -4.53 -7.85 3.15
N SER A 140 -3.89 -7.73 4.33
CA SER A 140 -3.45 -6.46 4.87
C SER A 140 -2.40 -5.73 4.02
N THR A 141 -1.71 -6.42 3.11
CA THR A 141 -0.67 -5.82 2.25
C THR A 141 -1.23 -5.11 1.01
N LEU A 142 -2.53 -5.26 0.74
CA LEU A 142 -3.15 -4.78 -0.50
C LEU A 142 -3.47 -3.28 -0.53
N PRO A 143 -3.97 -2.63 0.56
CA PRO A 143 -4.58 -1.31 0.46
C PRO A 143 -3.67 -0.20 -0.03
N CYS A 144 -2.41 -0.16 0.40
CA CYS A 144 -1.45 0.84 -0.08
C CYS A 144 -0.59 0.30 -1.22
N ALA A 145 0.22 -0.71 -0.96
CA ALA A 145 1.28 -1.12 -1.87
C ALA A 145 0.75 -1.76 -3.16
N ALA A 146 -0.19 -2.69 -3.07
CA ALA A 146 -0.74 -3.35 -4.25
C ALA A 146 -1.62 -2.41 -5.07
N LEU A 147 -2.47 -1.60 -4.43
CA LEU A 147 -3.32 -0.64 -5.13
C LEU A 147 -2.49 0.44 -5.83
N THR A 148 -1.43 0.94 -5.20
CA THR A 148 -0.48 1.87 -5.83
C THR A 148 0.15 1.25 -7.06
N ALA A 149 0.66 0.02 -6.96
CA ALA A 149 1.26 -0.69 -8.08
C ALA A 149 0.23 -0.94 -9.20
N TRP A 150 -0.99 -1.37 -8.86
CA TRP A 150 -2.05 -1.57 -9.84
C TRP A 150 -2.39 -0.28 -10.58
N ARG A 151 -2.60 0.81 -9.85
CA ARG A 151 -2.89 2.09 -10.47
C ARG A 151 -1.78 2.55 -11.40
N THR A 152 -0.53 2.47 -10.95
CA THR A 152 0.64 2.87 -11.76
C THR A 152 0.76 2.02 -13.02
N ILE A 153 0.66 0.71 -12.92
CA ILE A 153 0.91 -0.21 -14.04
C ILE A 153 -0.30 -0.32 -14.96
N VAL A 154 -1.51 -0.48 -14.40
CA VAL A 154 -2.71 -0.80 -15.18
C VAL A 154 -3.48 0.45 -15.55
N THR A 155 -3.83 1.28 -14.57
CA THR A 155 -4.73 2.40 -14.78
C THR A 155 -4.04 3.53 -15.55
N GLU A 156 -2.88 3.97 -15.09
CA GLU A 156 -2.14 5.08 -15.70
C GLU A 156 -1.20 4.57 -16.80
N GLY A 157 -0.44 3.52 -16.52
CA GLY A 157 0.55 2.96 -17.45
C GLY A 157 -0.06 2.18 -18.62
N LYS A 158 -1.32 1.72 -18.50
CA LYS A 158 -2.03 0.96 -19.56
C LYS A 158 -1.19 -0.19 -20.12
N VAL A 159 -0.53 -0.91 -19.20
CA VAL A 159 0.40 -1.99 -19.51
C VAL A 159 -0.23 -3.04 -20.45
N ASN A 160 0.58 -3.58 -21.33
CA ASN A 160 0.20 -4.68 -22.22
C ASN A 160 1.42 -5.58 -22.51
N ASN A 161 1.24 -6.61 -23.33
CA ASN A 161 2.27 -7.60 -23.64
C ASN A 161 3.46 -7.10 -24.50
N LYS A 162 3.44 -5.85 -24.93
CA LYS A 162 4.56 -5.19 -25.65
C LYS A 162 5.29 -4.19 -24.76
N SER A 163 4.73 -3.89 -23.57
CA SER A 163 5.29 -2.90 -22.66
C SER A 163 6.59 -3.39 -22.03
N ILE A 164 7.51 -2.45 -21.85
CA ILE A 164 8.72 -2.60 -21.06
C ILE A 164 8.55 -1.74 -19.79
N VAL A 165 8.64 -2.37 -18.63
CA VAL A 165 8.41 -1.73 -17.33
C VAL A 165 9.70 -1.71 -16.52
N LEU A 166 10.16 -0.54 -16.12
CA LEU A 166 11.25 -0.37 -15.18
C LEU A 166 10.69 -0.22 -13.76
N VAL A 167 11.13 -1.09 -12.86
CA VAL A 167 10.72 -1.07 -11.44
C VAL A 167 11.93 -0.81 -10.56
N GLN A 168 11.87 0.22 -9.74
CA GLN A 168 12.97 0.58 -8.85
C GLN A 168 12.85 -0.09 -7.50
N GLY A 169 13.95 -0.73 -7.06
CA GLY A 169 14.04 -1.39 -5.78
C GLY A 169 13.14 -2.63 -5.66
N LEU A 170 13.07 -3.19 -4.45
CA LEU A 170 12.26 -4.36 -4.12
C LEU A 170 11.49 -4.12 -2.79
N GLY A 171 10.87 -2.96 -2.67
CA GLY A 171 9.91 -2.67 -1.62
C GLY A 171 8.51 -3.21 -1.95
N GLY A 172 7.53 -2.98 -1.08
CA GLY A 172 6.16 -3.49 -1.25
C GLY A 172 5.55 -3.12 -2.60
N VAL A 173 5.54 -1.83 -2.97
CA VAL A 173 5.03 -1.36 -4.27
C VAL A 173 5.77 -2.01 -5.43
N SER A 174 7.10 -2.09 -5.34
CA SER A 174 7.93 -2.63 -6.42
C SER A 174 7.68 -4.11 -6.68
N ILE A 175 7.55 -4.91 -5.63
CA ILE A 175 7.25 -6.35 -5.75
C ILE A 175 5.87 -6.56 -6.38
N PHE A 176 4.86 -5.82 -5.96
CA PHE A 176 3.54 -5.88 -6.59
C PHE A 176 3.59 -5.40 -8.05
N ALA A 177 4.34 -4.33 -8.35
CA ALA A 177 4.48 -3.82 -9.70
C ALA A 177 5.10 -4.86 -10.66
N ILE A 178 6.16 -5.57 -10.22
CA ILE A 178 6.75 -6.68 -10.99
C ILE A 178 5.69 -7.74 -11.28
N GLN A 179 5.00 -8.23 -10.26
CA GLN A 179 4.01 -9.29 -10.41
C GLN A 179 2.84 -8.85 -11.29
N ILE A 180 2.30 -7.64 -11.10
CA ILE A 180 1.20 -7.11 -11.90
C ILE A 180 1.64 -6.95 -13.36
N ALA A 181 2.82 -6.38 -13.64
CA ALA A 181 3.32 -6.28 -15.02
C ALA A 181 3.43 -7.64 -15.70
N LYS A 182 3.86 -8.68 -14.97
CA LYS A 182 3.93 -10.06 -15.49
C LYS A 182 2.55 -10.68 -15.75
N LEU A 183 1.49 -10.30 -15.04
CA LEU A 183 0.13 -10.74 -15.38
C LEU A 183 -0.30 -10.29 -16.79
N PHE A 184 0.25 -9.18 -17.27
CA PHE A 184 0.02 -8.66 -18.62
C PHE A 184 1.09 -9.10 -19.64
N ASN A 185 1.98 -10.02 -19.27
CA ASN A 185 3.11 -10.49 -20.08
C ASN A 185 4.08 -9.38 -20.50
N ALA A 186 4.18 -8.28 -19.76
CA ALA A 186 5.14 -7.23 -20.00
C ALA A 186 6.57 -7.69 -19.70
N GLN A 187 7.56 -7.09 -20.37
CA GLN A 187 8.97 -7.23 -20.01
C GLN A 187 9.26 -6.36 -18.79
N VAL A 188 9.95 -6.91 -17.80
CA VAL A 188 10.24 -6.21 -16.54
C VAL A 188 11.74 -6.12 -16.31
N ILE A 189 12.23 -4.89 -16.17
CA ILE A 189 13.57 -4.55 -15.71
C ILE A 189 13.44 -4.07 -14.26
N ALA A 190 14.15 -4.69 -13.32
CA ALA A 190 14.16 -4.25 -11.93
C ALA A 190 15.54 -3.71 -11.53
N THR A 191 15.59 -2.74 -10.62
CA THR A 191 16.84 -2.31 -10.00
C THR A 191 16.91 -2.75 -8.54
N THR A 192 18.11 -2.99 -8.03
CA THR A 192 18.33 -3.37 -6.62
C THR A 192 19.66 -2.85 -6.11
N SER A 193 19.83 -2.82 -4.78
CA SER A 193 21.07 -2.38 -4.12
C SER A 193 22.07 -3.51 -3.87
N SER A 194 21.67 -4.77 -3.99
CA SER A 194 22.56 -5.90 -3.68
C SER A 194 22.31 -7.12 -4.57
N ASP A 195 23.35 -7.94 -4.75
CA ASP A 195 23.27 -9.17 -5.53
C ASP A 195 22.37 -10.23 -4.88
N GLU A 196 22.28 -10.26 -3.57
CA GLU A 196 21.40 -11.18 -2.82
C GLU A 196 19.95 -10.97 -3.25
N ARG A 197 19.57 -9.72 -3.52
CA ARG A 197 18.21 -9.36 -3.94
C ARG A 197 17.93 -9.62 -5.42
N VAL A 198 18.96 -9.84 -6.25
CA VAL A 198 18.77 -10.17 -7.66
C VAL A 198 17.93 -11.44 -7.85
N ASN A 199 18.23 -12.49 -7.06
CA ASN A 199 17.46 -13.73 -7.12
C ASN A 199 16.01 -13.54 -6.65
N LEU A 200 15.77 -12.67 -5.68
CA LEU A 200 14.44 -12.33 -5.22
C LEU A 200 13.63 -11.64 -6.32
N ALA A 201 14.20 -10.64 -7.01
CA ALA A 201 13.55 -9.96 -8.11
C ALA A 201 13.15 -10.93 -9.24
N LYS A 202 14.07 -11.83 -9.61
CA LYS A 202 13.81 -12.87 -10.62
C LYS A 202 12.71 -13.83 -10.19
N LYS A 203 12.67 -14.21 -8.91
CA LYS A 203 11.61 -15.07 -8.34
C LYS A 203 10.23 -14.42 -8.48
N PHE A 204 10.13 -13.09 -8.37
CA PHE A 204 8.89 -12.35 -8.58
C PHE A 204 8.57 -12.08 -10.05
N GLY A 205 9.46 -12.42 -10.98
CA GLY A 205 9.20 -12.36 -12.41
C GLY A 205 9.97 -11.29 -13.18
N ALA A 206 10.96 -10.60 -12.57
CA ALA A 206 11.79 -9.66 -13.31
C ALA A 206 12.65 -10.40 -14.35
N ASP A 207 12.58 -9.96 -15.60
CA ASP A 207 13.34 -10.53 -16.71
C ASP A 207 14.81 -10.10 -16.63
N TYR A 208 15.05 -8.85 -16.27
CA TYR A 208 16.38 -8.27 -16.06
C TYR A 208 16.48 -7.60 -14.69
N VAL A 209 17.65 -7.70 -14.09
CA VAL A 209 17.91 -7.06 -12.79
C VAL A 209 19.25 -6.35 -12.80
N ILE A 210 19.26 -5.09 -12.44
CA ILE A 210 20.44 -4.22 -12.40
C ILE A 210 20.78 -3.88 -10.95
N ASN A 211 22.00 -4.15 -10.53
CA ASN A 211 22.49 -3.71 -9.22
C ASN A 211 23.09 -2.31 -9.35
N TYR A 212 22.33 -1.28 -8.90
CA TYR A 212 22.74 0.12 -9.01
C TYR A 212 23.93 0.50 -8.12
N ASN A 213 24.33 -0.34 -7.18
CA ASN A 213 25.58 -0.12 -6.44
C ASN A 213 26.83 -0.46 -7.26
N LYS A 214 26.69 -1.39 -8.20
CA LYS A 214 27.73 -1.75 -9.17
C LYS A 214 27.64 -0.88 -10.41
N ASP A 215 26.46 -0.68 -10.93
CA ASP A 215 26.17 0.09 -12.14
C ASP A 215 25.59 1.47 -11.74
N LYS A 216 26.47 2.41 -11.39
CA LYS A 216 26.05 3.76 -10.91
C LYS A 216 25.24 4.54 -11.95
N GLU A 217 25.53 4.34 -13.22
CA GLU A 217 24.76 4.88 -14.35
C GLU A 217 23.82 3.79 -14.90
N TRP A 218 22.97 3.25 -14.02
CA TRP A 218 22.09 2.12 -14.35
C TRP A 218 21.16 2.41 -15.54
N TRP A 219 20.85 3.66 -15.83
CA TRP A 219 20.09 4.06 -17.00
C TRP A 219 20.75 3.59 -18.31
N LYS A 220 22.10 3.57 -18.42
CA LYS A 220 22.82 3.05 -19.59
C LYS A 220 22.53 1.57 -19.80
N LYS A 221 22.48 0.78 -18.71
CA LYS A 221 22.10 -0.65 -18.79
C LYS A 221 20.65 -0.83 -19.26
N VAL A 222 19.74 0.04 -18.82
CA VAL A 222 18.36 0.03 -19.33
C VAL A 222 18.35 0.32 -20.84
N GLN A 223 19.09 1.31 -21.30
CA GLN A 223 19.23 1.64 -22.72
C GLN A 223 19.81 0.47 -23.54
N ASP A 224 20.82 -0.22 -23.00
CA ASP A 224 21.42 -1.40 -23.66
C ASP A 224 20.40 -2.56 -23.77
N ILE A 225 19.65 -2.85 -22.69
CA ILE A 225 18.62 -3.90 -22.66
C ILE A 225 17.47 -3.62 -23.64
N THR A 226 17.16 -2.35 -23.87
CA THR A 226 16.02 -1.92 -24.69
C THR A 226 16.41 -1.47 -26.10
N ASP A 227 17.62 -1.77 -26.57
CA ASP A 227 18.15 -1.29 -27.86
C ASP A 227 17.97 0.22 -28.03
N ARG A 228 18.20 0.98 -26.97
CA ARG A 228 18.06 2.45 -26.86
C ARG A 228 16.65 2.99 -27.11
N LYS A 229 15.62 2.14 -27.00
CA LYS A 229 14.22 2.57 -27.10
C LYS A 229 13.68 3.15 -25.80
N GLY A 230 14.35 2.84 -24.68
CA GLY A 230 13.86 3.18 -23.34
C GLY A 230 12.74 2.25 -22.88
N VAL A 231 12.03 2.65 -21.85
CA VAL A 231 10.92 1.89 -21.24
C VAL A 231 9.61 2.65 -21.39
N ASP A 232 8.49 1.92 -21.41
CA ASP A 232 7.16 2.53 -21.52
C ASP A 232 6.65 3.06 -20.18
N ILE A 233 7.02 2.37 -19.08
CA ILE A 233 6.56 2.69 -17.74
C ILE A 233 7.73 2.63 -16.77
N VAL A 234 7.88 3.68 -15.96
CA VAL A 234 8.80 3.71 -14.82
C VAL A 234 8.02 3.77 -13.52
N VAL A 235 8.19 2.76 -12.66
CA VAL A 235 7.68 2.77 -11.30
C VAL A 235 8.72 3.48 -10.42
N GLU A 236 8.64 4.82 -10.39
CA GLU A 236 9.57 5.71 -9.69
C GLU A 236 9.20 5.82 -8.21
N VAL A 237 9.97 5.20 -7.35
CA VAL A 237 9.78 5.21 -5.89
C VAL A 237 11.00 5.71 -5.12
N GLY A 238 12.08 6.02 -5.81
CA GLY A 238 13.34 6.49 -5.21
C GLY A 238 13.42 8.00 -5.03
N GLY A 239 12.56 8.76 -5.71
CA GLY A 239 12.47 10.20 -5.63
C GLY A 239 13.71 10.92 -6.16
N GLY A 240 14.17 11.99 -5.47
CA GLY A 240 15.27 12.83 -5.94
C GLY A 240 16.59 12.11 -6.22
N GLY A 241 16.81 10.93 -5.60
CA GLY A 241 18.04 10.15 -5.82
C GLY A 241 18.05 9.34 -7.12
N THR A 242 16.91 9.10 -7.75
CA THR A 242 16.77 8.25 -8.93
C THR A 242 16.13 8.94 -10.13
N LEU A 243 15.33 9.98 -9.91
CA LEU A 243 14.51 10.64 -10.93
C LEU A 243 15.33 11.10 -12.15
N GLU A 244 16.52 11.67 -11.95
CA GLU A 244 17.37 12.11 -13.05
C GLU A 244 17.73 10.96 -14.00
N GLN A 245 18.02 9.77 -13.46
CA GLN A 245 18.34 8.61 -14.27
C GLN A 245 17.10 7.97 -14.89
N SER A 246 15.95 8.10 -14.23
CA SER A 246 14.67 7.58 -14.74
C SER A 246 14.18 8.33 -15.99
N ILE A 247 14.62 9.59 -16.18
CA ILE A 247 14.24 10.43 -17.33
C ILE A 247 15.19 10.21 -18.53
N LYS A 248 16.39 9.71 -18.31
CA LYS A 248 17.39 9.40 -19.38
C LYS A 248 17.06 8.11 -20.11
#